data_95201f12ccd4ddd324d1941f7923f7fb
#
_entry.id   95201f12ccd4ddd324d1941f7923f7fb
#
_cell.length_a   1.000
_cell.length_b   1.000
_cell.length_c   1.000
_cell.angle_alpha   90.00
_cell.angle_beta   90.00
_cell.angle_gamma   90.00
#
_symmetry.space_group_name_H-M   'P 1'
#
loop_
_entity.id
_entity.type
_entity.pdbx_description
1 polymer ?
#
loop_
_entity_poly.entity_id
_entity_poly.type
_entity_poly.pdbx_seq_one_letter_code
_entity_poly.pdbx_strand_id
1 'polypeptide(L)'
;MGSFSLLSAAARRLEGKVALITGGSSGIGESTARLFSKHGAKVVIADIQDELGHSVCEDLNPQSTSFVHCDVTKETDVENAVNHAVSKYGKLDIMYNNAGIAGVPKPNILDNTKAEFEQVVSVNLVGAFLGTKHAARVMIPAKKGSIINTASVCSIIGGVATHGYTSSKHGLVGLMRNTAVELGQFGIRVNCVSPYVVVTPLAKDFLKLDDDGVNRVYSNLKGVVPQPEDIAEAVLYLGSDESKYVSGHNIVIDGGFTIVNIGLCMFAQS
;
A
#
# COMPACT_ATOMS: atom_id res chain seq x y z
N MET A 1 10.57 21.77 -15.25
CA MET A 1 10.29 20.66 -16.17
C MET A 1 11.36 19.61 -15.95
N GLY A 2 11.07 18.61 -15.09
CA GLY A 2 11.98 17.49 -14.84
C GLY A 2 11.91 16.53 -16.03
N SER A 3 13.05 16.26 -16.64
CA SER A 3 13.18 15.26 -17.68
C SER A 3 12.84 13.88 -17.12
N PHE A 4 11.68 13.33 -17.46
CA PHE A 4 11.39 11.90 -17.21
C PHE A 4 12.31 11.08 -18.12
N SER A 5 13.44 10.65 -17.59
CA SER A 5 14.28 9.65 -18.25
C SER A 5 13.53 8.32 -18.27
N LEU A 6 12.95 7.96 -19.40
CA LEU A 6 12.37 6.64 -19.61
C LEU A 6 13.50 5.59 -19.50
N LEU A 7 13.33 4.63 -18.64
CA LEU A 7 14.20 3.45 -18.57
C LEU A 7 14.19 2.74 -19.94
N SER A 8 15.28 2.13 -20.32
CA SER A 8 15.30 1.26 -21.52
C SER A 8 14.25 0.15 -21.38
N ALA A 9 13.73 -0.36 -22.49
CA ALA A 9 12.72 -1.42 -22.48
C ALA A 9 13.17 -2.65 -21.66
N ALA A 10 14.46 -2.98 -21.67
CA ALA A 10 15.05 -4.07 -20.89
C ALA A 10 15.06 -3.80 -19.37
N ALA A 11 15.01 -2.54 -18.95
CA ALA A 11 14.99 -2.15 -17.54
C ALA A 11 13.57 -1.99 -16.97
N ARG A 12 12.53 -2.11 -17.79
CA ARG A 12 11.13 -1.92 -17.40
C ARG A 12 10.54 -3.19 -16.80
N ARG A 13 10.51 -3.27 -15.48
CA ARG A 13 10.08 -4.47 -14.72
C ARG A 13 8.57 -4.74 -14.82
N LEU A 14 7.75 -3.75 -15.21
CA LEU A 14 6.29 -3.85 -15.32
C LEU A 14 5.77 -3.57 -16.74
N GLU A 15 6.62 -3.68 -17.76
CA GLU A 15 6.22 -3.42 -19.14
C GLU A 15 4.97 -4.22 -19.52
N GLY A 16 3.93 -3.51 -19.97
CA GLY A 16 2.66 -4.08 -20.39
C GLY A 16 1.76 -4.61 -19.27
N LYS A 17 2.12 -4.48 -17.99
CA LYS A 17 1.23 -4.80 -16.86
C LYS A 17 0.22 -3.66 -16.62
N VAL A 18 -0.93 -4.02 -16.06
CA VAL A 18 -1.97 -3.09 -15.62
C VAL A 18 -2.07 -3.18 -14.11
N ALA A 19 -1.93 -2.04 -13.43
CA ALA A 19 -2.02 -1.92 -11.99
C ALA A 19 -3.18 -1.01 -11.57
N LEU A 20 -3.90 -1.40 -10.52
CA LEU A 20 -4.87 -0.57 -9.81
C LEU A 20 -4.33 -0.30 -8.40
N ILE A 21 -4.28 0.96 -8.00
CA ILE A 21 -3.72 1.43 -6.73
C ILE A 21 -4.78 2.23 -5.98
N THR A 22 -5.24 1.73 -4.82
CA THR A 22 -6.13 2.49 -3.95
C THR A 22 -5.34 3.43 -3.03
N GLY A 23 -5.89 4.62 -2.73
CA GLY A 23 -5.12 5.66 -2.04
C GLY A 23 -3.91 6.13 -2.85
N GLY A 24 -4.07 6.18 -4.18
CA GLY A 24 -2.99 6.43 -5.14
C GLY A 24 -2.68 7.91 -5.38
N SER A 25 -3.44 8.83 -4.77
CA SER A 25 -3.30 10.27 -4.99
C SER A 25 -2.27 10.94 -4.09
N SER A 26 -1.71 10.24 -3.10
CA SER A 26 -0.74 10.82 -2.18
C SER A 26 0.18 9.76 -1.55
N GLY A 27 1.28 10.20 -0.93
CA GLY A 27 2.17 9.39 -0.11
C GLY A 27 2.71 8.13 -0.82
N ILE A 28 2.63 6.98 -0.13
CA ILE A 28 3.15 5.71 -0.67
C ILE A 28 2.43 5.30 -1.96
N GLY A 29 1.10 5.53 -2.04
CA GLY A 29 0.31 5.19 -3.23
C GLY A 29 0.73 6.00 -4.45
N GLU A 30 0.89 7.30 -4.30
CA GLU A 30 1.38 8.19 -5.37
C GLU A 30 2.80 7.81 -5.81
N SER A 31 3.71 7.63 -4.84
CA SER A 31 5.10 7.22 -5.13
C SER A 31 5.13 5.89 -5.90
N THR A 32 4.27 4.94 -5.51
CA THR A 32 4.11 3.66 -6.24
C THR A 32 3.56 3.87 -7.65
N ALA A 33 2.55 4.73 -7.82
CA ALA A 33 1.97 5.02 -9.14
C ALA A 33 3.02 5.61 -10.09
N ARG A 34 3.83 6.56 -9.60
CA ARG A 34 4.93 7.16 -10.36
C ARG A 34 6.00 6.13 -10.72
N LEU A 35 6.40 5.30 -9.77
CA LEU A 35 7.40 4.25 -10.00
C LEU A 35 6.89 3.19 -10.98
N PHE A 36 5.65 2.74 -10.86
CA PHE A 36 5.04 1.76 -11.76
C PHE A 36 4.93 2.29 -13.19
N SER A 37 4.52 3.55 -13.36
CA SER A 37 4.49 4.22 -14.66
C SER A 37 5.88 4.30 -15.28
N LYS A 38 6.91 4.66 -14.51
CA LYS A 38 8.31 4.68 -14.93
C LYS A 38 8.79 3.30 -15.41
N HIS A 39 8.29 2.22 -14.81
CA HIS A 39 8.60 0.84 -15.16
C HIS A 39 7.67 0.25 -16.24
N GLY A 40 6.86 1.06 -16.92
CA GLY A 40 6.08 0.67 -18.11
C GLY A 40 4.70 0.07 -17.81
N ALA A 41 4.22 0.16 -16.57
CA ALA A 41 2.85 -0.23 -16.24
C ALA A 41 1.84 0.80 -16.75
N LYS A 42 0.64 0.31 -17.08
CA LYS A 42 -0.57 1.14 -17.14
C LYS A 42 -1.15 1.20 -15.72
N VAL A 43 -1.45 2.40 -15.22
CA VAL A 43 -1.83 2.62 -13.82
C VAL A 43 -3.21 3.24 -13.72
N VAL A 44 -4.08 2.61 -12.94
CA VAL A 44 -5.34 3.20 -12.47
C VAL A 44 -5.14 3.68 -11.05
N ILE A 45 -5.29 4.97 -10.82
CA ILE A 45 -5.29 5.61 -9.50
C ILE A 45 -6.72 5.64 -9.01
N ALA A 46 -7.00 5.02 -7.87
CA ALA A 46 -8.31 5.01 -7.23
C ALA A 46 -8.21 5.71 -5.87
N ASP A 47 -8.95 6.83 -5.70
CA ASP A 47 -8.88 7.64 -4.48
C ASP A 47 -10.19 8.42 -4.30
N ILE A 48 -10.42 8.93 -3.09
CA ILE A 48 -11.51 9.88 -2.80
C ILE A 48 -11.11 11.34 -3.06
N GLN A 49 -9.82 11.61 -3.25
CA GLN A 49 -9.24 12.94 -3.45
C GLN A 49 -9.12 13.25 -4.95
N ASP A 50 -10.23 13.64 -5.57
CA ASP A 50 -10.35 13.80 -7.03
C ASP A 50 -9.31 14.75 -7.62
N GLU A 51 -9.14 15.94 -7.02
CA GLU A 51 -8.20 16.96 -7.50
C GLU A 51 -6.75 16.46 -7.49
N LEU A 52 -6.33 15.82 -6.39
CA LEU A 52 -4.98 15.25 -6.29
C LEU A 52 -4.78 14.09 -7.26
N GLY A 53 -5.80 13.23 -7.41
CA GLY A 53 -5.74 12.09 -8.33
C GLY A 53 -5.61 12.53 -9.79
N HIS A 54 -6.34 13.55 -10.19
CA HIS A 54 -6.20 14.15 -11.54
C HIS A 54 -4.83 14.78 -11.73
N SER A 55 -4.33 15.54 -10.74
CA SER A 55 -2.99 16.15 -10.81
C SER A 55 -1.88 15.10 -10.98
N VAL A 56 -1.94 13.99 -10.24
CA VAL A 56 -0.97 12.90 -10.41
C VAL A 56 -1.05 12.30 -11.83
N CYS A 57 -2.26 12.14 -12.39
CA CYS A 57 -2.42 11.63 -13.74
C CYS A 57 -1.88 12.60 -14.81
N GLU A 58 -2.02 13.92 -14.61
CA GLU A 58 -1.49 14.95 -15.50
C GLU A 58 0.05 14.97 -15.52
N ASP A 59 0.67 14.74 -14.37
CA ASP A 59 2.12 14.63 -14.23
C ASP A 59 2.69 13.37 -14.88
N LEU A 60 1.87 12.33 -15.00
CA LEU A 60 2.24 11.06 -15.60
C LEU A 60 1.82 11.02 -17.10
N ASN A 61 2.08 9.91 -17.77
CA ASN A 61 1.64 9.75 -19.16
C ASN A 61 0.12 9.49 -19.22
N PRO A 62 -0.70 10.43 -19.75
CA PRO A 62 -2.17 10.29 -19.80
C PRO A 62 -2.66 9.09 -20.62
N GLN A 63 -1.84 8.55 -21.53
CA GLN A 63 -2.20 7.35 -22.31
C GLN A 63 -2.08 6.06 -21.49
N SER A 64 -1.25 6.06 -20.45
CA SER A 64 -1.00 4.91 -19.59
C SER A 64 -1.48 5.08 -18.15
N THR A 65 -2.04 6.25 -17.81
CA THR A 65 -2.54 6.53 -16.47
C THR A 65 -3.99 6.99 -16.50
N SER A 66 -4.77 6.67 -15.50
CA SER A 66 -6.14 7.17 -15.33
C SER A 66 -6.53 7.24 -13.86
N PHE A 67 -7.43 8.14 -13.55
CA PHE A 67 -8.03 8.31 -12.22
C PHE A 67 -9.45 7.78 -12.21
N VAL A 68 -9.86 7.22 -11.05
CA VAL A 68 -11.24 6.83 -10.74
C VAL A 68 -11.55 7.23 -9.31
N HIS A 69 -12.62 7.99 -9.07
CA HIS A 69 -13.12 8.21 -7.72
C HIS A 69 -13.48 6.87 -7.06
N CYS A 70 -12.97 6.61 -5.88
CA CYS A 70 -13.19 5.34 -5.20
C CYS A 70 -13.10 5.50 -3.67
N ASP A 71 -14.24 5.42 -3.02
CA ASP A 71 -14.34 5.21 -1.58
C ASP A 71 -14.27 3.69 -1.33
N VAL A 72 -13.14 3.22 -0.78
CA VAL A 72 -12.91 1.78 -0.57
C VAL A 72 -13.87 1.15 0.44
N THR A 73 -14.64 1.93 1.19
CA THR A 73 -15.71 1.44 2.08
C THR A 73 -16.98 1.09 1.33
N LYS A 74 -17.10 1.52 0.06
CA LYS A 74 -18.23 1.24 -0.82
C LYS A 74 -17.86 0.16 -1.83
N GLU A 75 -18.48 -1.00 -1.74
CA GLU A 75 -18.18 -2.13 -2.60
C GLU A 75 -18.36 -1.80 -4.09
N THR A 76 -19.40 -1.01 -4.42
CA THR A 76 -19.68 -0.59 -5.80
C THR A 76 -18.54 0.26 -6.39
N ASP A 77 -17.92 1.12 -5.59
CA ASP A 77 -16.81 1.97 -6.08
C ASP A 77 -15.58 1.12 -6.38
N VAL A 78 -15.27 0.16 -5.50
CA VAL A 78 -14.15 -0.79 -5.70
C VAL A 78 -14.39 -1.67 -6.93
N GLU A 79 -15.61 -2.17 -7.11
CA GLU A 79 -15.99 -2.94 -8.30
C GLU A 79 -15.83 -2.11 -9.57
N ASN A 80 -16.31 -0.87 -9.56
CA ASN A 80 -16.21 0.05 -10.67
C ASN A 80 -14.75 0.37 -11.02
N ALA A 81 -13.88 0.55 -10.02
CA ALA A 81 -12.45 0.79 -10.25
C ALA A 81 -11.78 -0.40 -10.94
N VAL A 82 -12.08 -1.63 -10.51
CA VAL A 82 -11.59 -2.85 -11.19
C VAL A 82 -12.14 -2.96 -12.60
N ASN A 83 -13.45 -2.72 -12.79
CA ASN A 83 -14.08 -2.74 -14.12
C ASN A 83 -13.49 -1.67 -15.05
N HIS A 84 -13.15 -0.48 -14.53
CA HIS A 84 -12.48 0.55 -15.29
C HIS A 84 -11.11 0.09 -15.79
N ALA A 85 -10.29 -0.56 -14.95
CA ALA A 85 -9.00 -1.10 -15.36
C ALA A 85 -9.15 -2.12 -16.51
N VAL A 86 -10.12 -3.03 -16.39
CA VAL A 86 -10.39 -4.05 -17.42
C VAL A 86 -10.94 -3.42 -18.70
N SER A 87 -11.89 -2.50 -18.60
CA SER A 87 -12.51 -1.88 -19.79
C SER A 87 -11.53 -1.00 -20.57
N LYS A 88 -10.68 -0.25 -19.85
CA LYS A 88 -9.72 0.69 -20.47
C LYS A 88 -8.45 -0.01 -20.98
N TYR A 89 -7.96 -1.01 -20.27
CA TYR A 89 -6.65 -1.62 -20.52
C TYR A 89 -6.71 -3.12 -20.81
N GLY A 90 -7.90 -3.74 -20.81
CA GLY A 90 -8.14 -5.14 -21.20
C GLY A 90 -7.89 -6.18 -20.09
N LYS A 91 -7.29 -5.80 -18.95
CA LYS A 91 -6.91 -6.73 -17.88
C LYS A 91 -6.60 -6.02 -16.57
N LEU A 92 -6.34 -6.80 -15.50
CA LEU A 92 -5.72 -6.33 -14.25
C LEU A 92 -4.65 -7.33 -13.85
N ASP A 93 -3.39 -6.91 -13.81
CA ASP A 93 -2.25 -7.77 -13.40
C ASP A 93 -1.86 -7.55 -11.93
N ILE A 94 -2.02 -6.32 -11.42
CA ILE A 94 -1.60 -5.93 -10.08
C ILE A 94 -2.72 -5.16 -9.39
N MET A 95 -3.14 -5.62 -8.21
CA MET A 95 -3.97 -4.88 -7.28
C MET A 95 -3.14 -4.43 -6.08
N TYR A 96 -3.04 -3.13 -5.85
CA TYR A 96 -2.39 -2.58 -4.67
C TYR A 96 -3.40 -1.92 -3.74
N ASN A 97 -3.80 -2.63 -2.68
CA ASN A 97 -4.66 -2.15 -1.62
C ASN A 97 -3.82 -1.30 -0.65
N ASN A 98 -3.78 0.00 -0.89
CA ASN A 98 -2.95 0.93 -0.12
C ASN A 98 -3.75 1.97 0.65
N ALA A 99 -4.99 2.27 0.25
CA ALA A 99 -5.85 3.20 0.98
C ALA A 99 -5.92 2.86 2.48
N GLY A 100 -5.77 3.87 3.33
CA GLY A 100 -5.79 3.68 4.77
C GLY A 100 -5.85 4.99 5.56
N ILE A 101 -6.34 4.89 6.79
CA ILE A 101 -6.40 5.97 7.77
C ILE A 101 -5.85 5.49 9.12
N ALA A 102 -5.26 6.39 9.90
CA ALA A 102 -4.69 6.06 11.21
C ALA A 102 -5.71 6.13 12.36
N GLY A 103 -6.81 6.85 12.15
CA GLY A 103 -7.77 7.17 13.20
C GLY A 103 -7.27 8.26 14.17
N VAL A 104 -8.13 8.71 15.06
CA VAL A 104 -7.81 9.76 16.05
C VAL A 104 -7.02 9.14 17.20
N PRO A 105 -5.81 9.66 17.54
CA PRO A 105 -5.01 9.13 18.62
C PRO A 105 -5.65 9.42 19.99
N LYS A 106 -6.06 8.36 20.68
CA LYS A 106 -6.60 8.37 22.04
C LYS A 106 -5.89 7.29 22.84
N PRO A 107 -5.03 7.66 23.79
CA PRO A 107 -4.18 6.69 24.51
C PRO A 107 -4.96 5.80 25.50
N ASN A 108 -6.13 6.28 26.01
CA ASN A 108 -6.94 5.51 26.92
C ASN A 108 -8.01 4.73 26.14
N ILE A 109 -8.11 3.42 26.39
CA ILE A 109 -9.10 2.56 25.75
C ILE A 109 -10.54 3.02 26.00
N LEU A 110 -10.81 3.56 27.18
CA LEU A 110 -12.16 4.01 27.57
C LEU A 110 -12.64 5.24 26.78
N ASP A 111 -11.73 6.01 26.18
CA ASP A 111 -12.06 7.20 25.40
C ASP A 111 -12.32 6.87 23.92
N ASN A 112 -12.04 5.65 23.49
CA ASN A 112 -12.24 5.23 22.12
C ASN A 112 -13.70 4.82 21.92
N THR A 113 -14.34 5.35 20.86
CA THR A 113 -15.71 4.98 20.52
C THR A 113 -15.76 3.83 19.53
N LYS A 114 -16.86 3.07 19.55
CA LYS A 114 -17.13 2.02 18.57
C LYS A 114 -17.09 2.55 17.14
N ALA A 115 -17.66 3.73 16.90
CA ALA A 115 -17.73 4.33 15.57
C ALA A 115 -16.34 4.68 15.00
N GLU A 116 -15.45 5.24 15.81
CA GLU A 116 -14.06 5.52 15.40
C GLU A 116 -13.28 4.23 15.08
N PHE A 117 -13.47 3.20 15.89
CA PHE A 117 -12.86 1.89 15.65
C PHE A 117 -13.37 1.28 14.33
N GLU A 118 -14.70 1.27 14.13
CA GLU A 118 -15.33 0.71 12.93
C GLU A 118 -14.92 1.47 11.67
N GLN A 119 -14.80 2.80 11.74
CA GLN A 119 -14.34 3.62 10.61
C GLN A 119 -12.94 3.18 10.12
N VAL A 120 -12.00 3.00 11.05
CA VAL A 120 -10.64 2.57 10.69
C VAL A 120 -10.64 1.16 10.12
N VAL A 121 -11.38 0.23 10.72
CA VAL A 121 -11.49 -1.15 10.23
C VAL A 121 -12.16 -1.19 8.86
N SER A 122 -13.20 -0.37 8.64
CA SER A 122 -13.90 -0.30 7.35
C SER A 122 -12.98 0.12 6.21
N VAL A 123 -12.15 1.14 6.42
CA VAL A 123 -11.20 1.58 5.39
C VAL A 123 -10.05 0.57 5.23
N ASN A 124 -9.35 0.27 6.33
CA ASN A 124 -8.05 -0.42 6.27
C ASN A 124 -8.15 -1.93 6.01
N LEU A 125 -9.23 -2.57 6.49
CA LEU A 125 -9.39 -4.03 6.41
C LEU A 125 -10.49 -4.41 5.44
N VAL A 126 -11.71 -3.85 5.61
CA VAL A 126 -12.84 -4.18 4.71
C VAL A 126 -12.55 -3.65 3.30
N GLY A 127 -12.02 -2.45 3.14
CA GLY A 127 -11.63 -1.91 1.83
C GLY A 127 -10.61 -2.80 1.11
N ALA A 128 -9.58 -3.28 1.83
CA ALA A 128 -8.60 -4.20 1.26
C ALA A 128 -9.19 -5.58 0.93
N PHE A 129 -10.15 -6.06 1.72
CA PHE A 129 -10.93 -7.27 1.39
C PHE A 129 -11.72 -7.09 0.09
N LEU A 130 -12.41 -5.98 -0.07
CA LEU A 130 -13.17 -5.66 -1.29
C LEU A 130 -12.25 -5.56 -2.51
N GLY A 131 -11.11 -4.87 -2.38
CA GLY A 131 -10.10 -4.81 -3.44
C GLY A 131 -9.57 -6.19 -3.82
N THR A 132 -9.28 -7.04 -2.84
CA THR A 132 -8.84 -8.42 -3.06
C THR A 132 -9.94 -9.24 -3.76
N LYS A 133 -11.19 -9.15 -3.30
CA LYS A 133 -12.35 -9.84 -3.88
C LYS A 133 -12.55 -9.49 -5.35
N HIS A 134 -12.62 -8.22 -5.68
CA HIS A 134 -12.89 -7.78 -7.05
C HIS A 134 -11.70 -7.97 -7.97
N ALA A 135 -10.46 -7.85 -7.47
CA ALA A 135 -9.26 -8.23 -8.24
C ALA A 135 -9.26 -9.73 -8.55
N ALA A 136 -9.54 -10.59 -7.55
CA ALA A 136 -9.62 -12.03 -7.74
C ALA A 136 -10.66 -12.41 -8.79
N ARG A 137 -11.82 -11.74 -8.84
CA ARG A 137 -12.87 -11.95 -9.84
C ARG A 137 -12.36 -11.93 -11.28
N VAL A 138 -11.41 -11.03 -11.57
CA VAL A 138 -10.85 -10.86 -12.93
C VAL A 138 -9.53 -11.59 -13.12
N MET A 139 -8.76 -11.83 -12.04
CA MET A 139 -7.48 -12.53 -12.10
C MET A 139 -7.62 -14.06 -12.14
N ILE A 140 -8.64 -14.64 -11.50
CA ILE A 140 -8.89 -16.10 -11.50
C ILE A 140 -9.08 -16.65 -12.91
N PRO A 141 -9.95 -16.08 -13.78
CA PRO A 141 -10.04 -16.53 -15.16
C PRO A 141 -8.75 -16.37 -15.95
N ALA A 142 -7.96 -15.32 -15.65
CA ALA A 142 -6.67 -15.05 -16.29
C ALA A 142 -5.54 -15.96 -15.77
N LYS A 143 -5.74 -16.69 -14.67
CA LYS A 143 -4.77 -17.56 -13.98
C LYS A 143 -3.44 -16.85 -13.69
N LYS A 144 -3.48 -15.57 -13.42
CA LYS A 144 -2.31 -14.73 -13.17
C LYS A 144 -2.72 -13.46 -12.41
N GLY A 145 -1.91 -13.06 -11.43
CA GLY A 145 -2.10 -11.80 -10.72
C GLY A 145 -1.15 -11.61 -9.54
N SER A 146 -1.03 -10.37 -9.09
CA SER A 146 -0.35 -10.03 -7.85
C SER A 146 -1.23 -9.07 -7.05
N ILE A 147 -1.60 -9.45 -5.83
CA ILE A 147 -2.35 -8.62 -4.89
C ILE A 147 -1.38 -8.24 -3.77
N ILE A 148 -1.28 -6.94 -3.50
CA ILE A 148 -0.35 -6.41 -2.51
C ILE A 148 -1.16 -5.52 -1.56
N ASN A 149 -0.91 -5.64 -0.26
CA ASN A 149 -1.61 -4.85 0.75
C ASN A 149 -0.61 -4.05 1.58
N THR A 150 -0.91 -2.78 1.86
CA THR A 150 -0.16 -1.96 2.80
C THR A 150 -0.59 -2.28 4.23
N ALA A 151 0.16 -3.17 4.90
CA ALA A 151 0.02 -3.40 6.32
C ALA A 151 0.79 -2.31 7.11
N SER A 152 1.57 -2.65 8.11
CA SER A 152 2.38 -1.73 8.92
C SER A 152 3.22 -2.54 9.90
N VAL A 153 4.25 -1.94 10.51
CA VAL A 153 4.87 -2.47 11.73
C VAL A 153 3.83 -2.76 12.82
N CYS A 154 2.72 -2.01 12.83
CA CYS A 154 1.57 -2.26 13.70
C CYS A 154 0.82 -3.56 13.41
N SER A 155 1.20 -4.33 12.40
CA SER A 155 0.72 -5.69 12.17
C SER A 155 1.56 -6.76 12.89
N ILE A 156 2.62 -6.33 13.60
CA ILE A 156 3.61 -7.20 14.25
C ILE A 156 3.74 -6.85 15.74
N ILE A 157 3.73 -5.55 16.06
CA ILE A 157 3.86 -5.05 17.43
C ILE A 157 2.66 -4.19 17.82
N GLY A 158 2.43 -4.06 19.12
CA GLY A 158 1.44 -3.16 19.72
C GLY A 158 2.05 -1.88 20.29
N GLY A 159 1.20 -0.92 20.65
CA GLY A 159 1.59 0.26 21.44
C GLY A 159 2.12 1.45 20.62
N VAL A 160 2.10 1.39 19.29
CA VAL A 160 2.65 2.44 18.42
C VAL A 160 1.59 3.19 17.60
N ALA A 161 0.33 2.76 17.62
CA ALA A 161 -0.76 3.40 16.91
C ALA A 161 -2.11 3.19 17.62
N THR A 162 -3.21 3.71 17.05
CA THR A 162 -4.56 3.54 17.60
C THR A 162 -4.99 2.08 17.65
N HIS A 163 -5.94 1.76 18.54
CA HIS A 163 -6.49 0.39 18.67
C HIS A 163 -7.10 -0.09 17.34
N GLY A 164 -7.89 0.75 16.66
CA GLY A 164 -8.48 0.43 15.37
C GLY A 164 -7.43 0.18 14.29
N TYR A 165 -6.38 1.02 14.23
CA TYR A 165 -5.30 0.86 13.26
C TYR A 165 -4.54 -0.44 13.48
N THR A 166 -4.04 -0.66 14.69
CA THR A 166 -3.30 -1.88 15.05
C THR A 166 -4.12 -3.14 14.77
N SER A 167 -5.39 -3.16 15.19
CA SER A 167 -6.29 -4.29 14.92
C SER A 167 -6.51 -4.51 13.42
N SER A 168 -6.76 -3.43 12.66
CA SER A 168 -6.95 -3.53 11.20
C SER A 168 -5.73 -4.08 10.48
N LYS A 169 -4.51 -3.65 10.88
CA LYS A 169 -3.27 -4.09 10.23
C LYS A 169 -2.88 -5.53 10.59
N HIS A 170 -3.16 -6.01 11.80
CA HIS A 170 -3.08 -7.43 12.15
C HIS A 170 -4.09 -8.27 11.36
N GLY A 171 -5.35 -7.82 11.30
CA GLY A 171 -6.39 -8.48 10.50
C GLY A 171 -6.02 -8.57 9.02
N LEU A 172 -5.40 -7.53 8.47
CA LEU A 172 -4.97 -7.50 7.08
C LEU A 172 -3.90 -8.55 6.75
N VAL A 173 -2.96 -8.80 7.65
CA VAL A 173 -1.98 -9.89 7.49
C VAL A 173 -2.66 -11.25 7.57
N GLY A 174 -3.67 -11.41 8.43
CA GLY A 174 -4.52 -12.61 8.47
C GLY A 174 -5.27 -12.84 7.16
N LEU A 175 -5.92 -11.80 6.63
CA LEU A 175 -6.59 -11.83 5.32
C LEU A 175 -5.63 -12.22 4.20
N MET A 176 -4.46 -11.60 4.14
CA MET A 176 -3.42 -11.87 3.16
C MET A 176 -3.00 -13.33 3.17
N ARG A 177 -2.72 -13.92 4.34
CA ARG A 177 -2.30 -15.31 4.46
C ARG A 177 -3.37 -16.27 3.96
N ASN A 178 -4.63 -16.05 4.35
CA ASN A 178 -5.74 -16.91 3.96
C ASN A 178 -5.99 -16.83 2.44
N THR A 179 -6.03 -15.63 1.88
CA THR A 179 -6.25 -15.43 0.44
C THR A 179 -5.06 -15.86 -0.42
N ALA A 180 -3.83 -15.82 0.11
CA ALA A 180 -2.63 -16.36 -0.58
C ALA A 180 -2.74 -17.89 -0.80
N VAL A 181 -3.29 -18.62 0.16
CA VAL A 181 -3.52 -20.07 0.04
C VAL A 181 -4.61 -20.35 -0.98
N GLU A 182 -5.75 -19.66 -0.89
CA GLU A 182 -6.87 -19.82 -1.80
C GLU A 182 -6.51 -19.47 -3.24
N LEU A 183 -5.98 -18.26 -3.44
CA LEU A 183 -5.73 -17.71 -4.78
C LEU A 183 -4.47 -18.29 -5.44
N GLY A 184 -3.58 -18.87 -4.65
CA GLY A 184 -2.41 -19.59 -5.16
C GLY A 184 -2.75 -20.73 -6.12
N GLN A 185 -3.91 -21.38 -5.93
CA GLN A 185 -4.42 -22.43 -6.83
C GLN A 185 -4.70 -21.92 -8.26
N PHE A 186 -4.85 -20.59 -8.40
CA PHE A 186 -5.11 -19.92 -9.68
C PHE A 186 -3.88 -19.15 -10.19
N GLY A 187 -2.70 -19.36 -9.60
CA GLY A 187 -1.48 -18.64 -10.01
C GLY A 187 -1.44 -17.18 -9.58
N ILE A 188 -2.25 -16.78 -8.59
CA ILE A 188 -2.30 -15.42 -8.07
C ILE A 188 -1.53 -15.36 -6.75
N ARG A 189 -0.63 -14.40 -6.62
CA ARG A 189 0.15 -14.16 -5.42
C ARG A 189 -0.50 -13.08 -4.55
N VAL A 190 -0.47 -13.24 -3.24
CA VAL A 190 -0.98 -12.25 -2.30
C VAL A 190 0.07 -12.00 -1.21
N ASN A 191 0.48 -10.74 -1.02
CA ASN A 191 1.51 -10.35 -0.07
C ASN A 191 1.16 -9.04 0.65
N CYS A 192 1.88 -8.73 1.72
CA CYS A 192 1.85 -7.45 2.40
C CYS A 192 3.23 -6.77 2.35
N VAL A 193 3.21 -5.43 2.38
CA VAL A 193 4.33 -4.59 2.81
C VAL A 193 3.97 -3.96 4.15
N SER A 194 4.91 -3.95 5.09
CA SER A 194 4.73 -3.40 6.44
C SER A 194 5.75 -2.29 6.70
N PRO A 195 5.41 -1.06 6.31
CA PRO A 195 6.28 0.09 6.54
C PRO A 195 6.37 0.44 8.03
N TYR A 196 7.51 1.01 8.42
CA TYR A 196 7.64 1.89 9.57
C TYR A 196 7.11 3.30 9.22
N VAL A 197 7.43 4.29 10.03
CA VAL A 197 7.04 5.68 9.76
C VAL A 197 7.82 6.22 8.56
N VAL A 198 7.11 6.68 7.55
CA VAL A 198 7.66 7.39 6.37
C VAL A 198 6.97 8.74 6.21
N VAL A 199 7.62 9.71 5.58
CA VAL A 199 7.08 11.07 5.38
C VAL A 199 5.91 11.02 4.42
N THR A 200 4.70 11.01 4.97
CA THR A 200 3.43 10.99 4.22
C THR A 200 2.42 11.92 4.90
N PRO A 201 1.39 12.39 4.19
CA PRO A 201 0.30 13.13 4.81
C PRO A 201 -0.32 12.42 6.01
N LEU A 202 -0.53 11.09 5.91
CA LEU A 202 -1.06 10.26 6.99
C LEU A 202 -0.16 10.28 8.24
N ALA A 203 1.15 10.13 8.07
CA ALA A 203 2.09 10.12 9.20
C ALA A 203 2.19 11.51 9.85
N LYS A 204 2.24 12.57 9.05
CA LYS A 204 2.27 13.95 9.53
C LYS A 204 1.03 14.30 10.32
N ASP A 205 -0.14 13.95 9.82
CA ASP A 205 -1.41 14.20 10.51
C ASP A 205 -1.52 13.39 11.80
N PHE A 206 -1.15 12.12 11.78
CA PHE A 206 -1.21 11.26 12.96
C PHE A 206 -0.25 11.70 14.07
N LEU A 207 1.00 12.01 13.72
CA LEU A 207 2.04 12.40 14.68
C LEU A 207 1.97 13.89 15.05
N LYS A 208 1.23 14.70 14.30
CA LYS A 208 1.20 16.18 14.38
C LYS A 208 2.59 16.78 14.25
N LEU A 209 3.36 16.25 13.32
CA LEU A 209 4.73 16.66 12.99
C LEU A 209 4.82 17.12 11.54
N ASP A 210 5.77 18.01 11.27
CA ASP A 210 6.23 18.33 9.92
C ASP A 210 7.20 17.27 9.38
N ASP A 211 7.72 17.47 8.18
CA ASP A 211 8.63 16.53 7.54
C ASP A 211 9.90 16.31 8.38
N ASP A 212 10.47 17.37 8.94
CA ASP A 212 11.65 17.28 9.80
C ASP A 212 11.37 16.53 11.09
N GLY A 213 10.19 16.74 11.68
CA GLY A 213 9.73 16.02 12.86
C GLY A 213 9.56 14.52 12.59
N VAL A 214 8.93 14.17 11.47
CA VAL A 214 8.78 12.76 11.06
C VAL A 214 10.14 12.10 10.81
N ASN A 215 11.07 12.81 10.16
CA ASN A 215 12.42 12.33 9.89
C ASN A 215 13.26 12.09 11.16
N ARG A 216 12.90 12.72 12.28
CA ARG A 216 13.56 12.54 13.57
C ARG A 216 12.94 11.47 14.46
N VAL A 217 11.85 10.83 14.04
CA VAL A 217 11.28 9.71 14.78
C VAL A 217 12.35 8.61 14.91
N TYR A 218 12.35 7.95 16.07
CA TYR A 218 13.34 6.91 16.36
C TYR A 218 13.46 5.90 15.21
N SER A 219 14.68 5.67 14.76
CA SER A 219 15.01 4.58 13.83
C SER A 219 16.22 3.81 14.38
N ASN A 220 16.17 2.49 14.28
CA ASN A 220 17.29 1.64 14.64
C ASN A 220 18.41 1.73 13.58
N LEU A 221 18.07 1.72 12.31
CA LEU A 221 19.01 1.89 11.20
C LEU A 221 19.41 3.36 11.07
N LYS A 222 20.67 3.69 11.38
CA LYS A 222 21.17 5.06 11.34
C LYS A 222 21.68 5.45 9.95
N GLY A 223 21.64 6.76 9.67
CA GLY A 223 22.14 7.34 8.42
C GLY A 223 21.20 7.20 7.22
N VAL A 224 20.02 6.62 7.40
CA VAL A 224 18.98 6.50 6.37
C VAL A 224 17.66 6.97 6.96
N VAL A 225 16.94 7.79 6.21
CA VAL A 225 15.57 8.20 6.52
C VAL A 225 14.64 7.57 5.48
N PRO A 226 13.72 6.69 5.89
CA PRO A 226 12.84 6.01 4.94
C PRO A 226 11.87 6.99 4.26
N GLN A 227 11.77 6.87 2.95
CA GLN A 227 10.88 7.68 2.12
C GLN A 227 9.77 6.81 1.51
N PRO A 228 8.67 7.40 1.01
CA PRO A 228 7.62 6.64 0.31
C PRO A 228 8.15 5.80 -0.85
N GLU A 229 9.23 6.26 -1.51
CA GLU A 229 9.92 5.57 -2.61
C GLU A 229 10.52 4.24 -2.17
N ASP A 230 11.05 4.13 -0.94
CA ASP A 230 11.62 2.88 -0.42
C ASP A 230 10.55 1.81 -0.27
N ILE A 231 9.32 2.22 0.08
CA ILE A 231 8.17 1.31 0.14
C ILE A 231 7.71 0.95 -1.27
N ALA A 232 7.67 1.93 -2.18
CA ALA A 232 7.28 1.71 -3.57
C ALA A 232 8.20 0.70 -4.28
N GLU A 233 9.50 0.68 -3.98
CA GLU A 233 10.43 -0.32 -4.52
C GLU A 233 10.09 -1.75 -4.07
N ALA A 234 9.70 -1.95 -2.83
CA ALA A 234 9.24 -3.26 -2.36
C ALA A 234 7.92 -3.67 -3.04
N VAL A 235 7.00 -2.72 -3.25
CA VAL A 235 5.76 -2.95 -3.99
C VAL A 235 6.05 -3.27 -5.46
N LEU A 236 7.01 -2.59 -6.09
CA LEU A 236 7.49 -2.88 -7.44
C LEU A 236 8.04 -4.30 -7.55
N TYR A 237 8.86 -4.73 -6.59
CA TYR A 237 9.35 -6.11 -6.52
C TYR A 237 8.20 -7.11 -6.46
N LEU A 238 7.22 -6.91 -5.56
CA LEU A 238 6.07 -7.80 -5.42
C LEU A 238 5.13 -7.78 -6.62
N GLY A 239 5.04 -6.66 -7.35
CA GLY A 239 4.27 -6.53 -8.60
C GLY A 239 4.95 -7.16 -9.82
N SER A 240 6.27 -7.31 -9.77
CA SER A 240 7.07 -7.82 -10.89
C SER A 240 7.12 -9.35 -10.94
N ASP A 241 7.63 -9.89 -12.05
CA ASP A 241 7.83 -11.33 -12.21
C ASP A 241 9.07 -11.85 -11.43
N GLU A 242 9.88 -10.95 -10.87
CA GLU A 242 11.01 -11.30 -10.01
C GLU A 242 10.55 -11.98 -8.71
N SER A 243 9.36 -11.62 -8.23
CA SER A 243 8.72 -12.20 -7.04
C SER A 243 7.79 -13.38 -7.36
N LYS A 244 8.00 -14.08 -8.49
CA LYS A 244 7.08 -15.11 -9.01
C LYS A 244 6.76 -16.26 -8.04
N TYR A 245 7.58 -16.48 -7.02
CA TYR A 245 7.39 -17.53 -6.01
C TYR A 245 7.22 -16.97 -4.58
N VAL A 246 6.97 -15.65 -4.45
CA VAL A 246 6.73 -14.99 -3.17
C VAL A 246 5.22 -14.76 -3.01
N SER A 247 4.58 -15.53 -2.13
CA SER A 247 3.17 -15.42 -1.78
C SER A 247 2.94 -15.77 -0.31
N GLY A 248 2.01 -15.08 0.36
CA GLY A 248 1.74 -15.25 1.79
C GLY A 248 2.77 -14.58 2.69
N HIS A 249 3.59 -13.67 2.16
CA HIS A 249 4.68 -13.02 2.89
C HIS A 249 4.32 -11.59 3.29
N ASN A 250 4.79 -11.17 4.47
CA ASN A 250 4.71 -9.81 4.96
C ASN A 250 6.12 -9.21 4.99
N ILE A 251 6.44 -8.36 4.01
CA ILE A 251 7.75 -7.70 3.93
C ILE A 251 7.76 -6.50 4.86
N VAL A 252 8.56 -6.59 5.94
CA VAL A 252 8.72 -5.53 6.91
C VAL A 252 9.83 -4.60 6.46
N ILE A 253 9.53 -3.28 6.40
CA ILE A 253 10.44 -2.24 5.92
C ILE A 253 10.55 -1.20 7.04
N ASP A 254 11.39 -1.49 8.03
CA ASP A 254 11.41 -0.77 9.30
C ASP A 254 12.81 -0.49 9.89
N GLY A 255 13.86 -0.79 9.15
CA GLY A 255 15.24 -0.61 9.63
C GLY A 255 15.55 -1.39 10.91
N GLY A 256 14.83 -2.48 11.18
CA GLY A 256 15.00 -3.32 12.38
C GLY A 256 14.22 -2.83 13.61
N PHE A 257 13.31 -1.86 13.46
CA PHE A 257 12.55 -1.29 14.58
C PHE A 257 11.76 -2.36 15.36
N THR A 258 11.09 -3.29 14.68
CA THR A 258 10.24 -4.30 15.33
C THR A 258 10.98 -5.43 16.02
N ILE A 259 12.29 -5.57 15.76
CA ILE A 259 13.12 -6.64 16.35
C ILE A 259 14.10 -6.13 17.41
N VAL A 260 14.17 -4.80 17.62
CA VAL A 260 15.00 -4.20 18.66
C VAL A 260 14.35 -4.39 20.03
N ASN A 261 15.15 -4.85 20.99
CA ASN A 261 14.77 -4.86 22.39
C ASN A 261 15.47 -3.69 23.11
N ILE A 262 14.74 -2.58 23.26
CA ILE A 262 15.29 -1.36 23.90
C ILE A 262 15.50 -1.49 25.42
N GLY A 263 14.86 -2.47 26.07
CA GLY A 263 15.00 -2.69 27.51
C GLY A 263 16.30 -3.42 27.91
N LEU A 264 16.83 -4.25 27.00
CA LEU A 264 18.04 -5.06 27.23
C LEU A 264 18.95 -5.05 25.99
N CYS A 265 19.05 -3.91 25.32
CA CYS A 265 19.83 -3.79 24.07
C CYS A 265 21.33 -3.93 24.37
N MET A 266 21.89 -5.10 24.03
CA MET A 266 23.34 -5.37 24.19
C MET A 266 24.21 -4.45 23.31
N PHE A 267 23.67 -3.97 22.21
CA PHE A 267 24.38 -3.20 21.21
C PHE A 267 24.07 -1.68 21.25
N ALA A 268 23.36 -1.23 22.30
CA ALA A 268 23.14 0.21 22.48
C ALA A 268 24.47 0.90 22.68
N GLN A 269 24.83 1.80 21.77
CA GLN A 269 25.96 2.68 21.99
C GLN A 269 25.55 3.78 22.97
N SER A 270 26.35 4.01 23.98
CA SER A 270 26.25 5.08 24.97
C SER A 270 26.31 6.46 24.32
#